data_9ea39b684368e991719e59449dcbb47a
#
_entry.id   9ea39b684368e991719e59449dcbb47a
#
_cell.length_a   1.000
_cell.length_b   1.000
_cell.length_c   1.000
_cell.angle_alpha   90.00
_cell.angle_beta   90.00
_cell.angle_gamma   90.00
#
_symmetry.space_group_name_H-M   'P 1'
#
loop_
_entity.id
_entity.type
_entity.pdbx_description
1 polymer ?
#
loop_
_entity_poly.entity_id
_entity_poly.type
_entity_poly.pdbx_seq_one_letter_code
_entity_poly.pdbx_strand_id
1 'polypeptide(L)'
;MGLMDNIKKQLGSQFIEIIEWLDDTTDTLVWRFPVYNQEIKMGAQLIVRENQVALFVNEGKAADLFTPGRYEIQTQNVPILTTLRGWKYGFQSPFKAEVYFFNTRLFTDLKWGTTNPVMMRDTEFGMIRLRAFGTYAMRIADARTFFQNIVGTRGLTS
;
A
#
# COMPACT_ATOMS: atom_id res chain seq x y z
N MET A 1 26.24 12.02 34.37
CA MET A 1 25.78 11.09 33.35
C MET A 1 25.29 9.85 34.02
N GLY A 2 24.01 9.82 34.17
CA GLY A 2 23.40 8.82 34.99
C GLY A 2 23.06 7.55 34.22
N LEU A 3 22.79 6.53 35.01
CA LEU A 3 22.24 5.25 34.58
C LEU A 3 21.06 5.40 33.62
N MET A 4 20.28 6.45 33.76
CA MET A 4 19.11 6.78 32.93
C MET A 4 19.48 7.13 31.48
N ASP A 5 20.62 7.80 31.27
CA ASP A 5 21.07 8.13 29.91
C ASP A 5 21.57 6.90 29.15
N ASN A 6 22.20 5.98 29.86
CA ASN A 6 22.61 4.70 29.30
C ASN A 6 21.41 3.81 28.98
N ILE A 7 20.40 3.81 29.83
CA ILE A 7 19.14 3.08 29.60
C ILE A 7 18.39 3.66 28.41
N LYS A 8 18.31 4.98 28.28
CA LYS A 8 17.70 5.66 27.11
C LYS A 8 18.43 5.37 25.82
N LYS A 9 19.77 5.34 25.85
CA LYS A 9 20.57 4.96 24.69
C LYS A 9 20.37 3.49 24.30
N GLN A 10 20.33 2.59 25.27
CA GLN A 10 20.07 1.17 25.00
C GLN A 10 18.64 0.94 24.50
N LEU A 11 17.66 1.60 25.09
CA LEU A 11 16.27 1.53 24.63
C LEU A 11 16.11 2.12 23.23
N GLY A 12 16.78 3.24 22.94
CA GLY A 12 16.74 3.86 21.60
C GLY A 12 17.39 3.00 20.53
N SER A 13 18.44 2.23 20.87
CA SER A 13 19.08 1.31 19.91
C SER A 13 18.32 0.00 19.72
N GLN A 14 17.42 -0.35 20.64
CA GLN A 14 16.60 -1.56 20.57
C GLN A 14 15.25 -1.36 19.91
N PHE A 15 14.81 -0.11 19.71
CA PHE A 15 13.58 0.19 19.00
C PHE A 15 13.80 0.07 17.49
N ILE A 16 13.54 -1.12 16.97
CA ILE A 16 13.47 -1.38 15.55
C ILE A 16 12.07 -0.97 15.08
N GLU A 17 12.00 -0.09 14.10
CA GLU A 17 10.74 0.25 13.46
C GLU A 17 10.22 -0.97 12.71
N ILE A 18 8.98 -1.33 12.98
CA ILE A 18 8.31 -2.44 12.31
C ILE A 18 7.25 -1.87 11.37
N ILE A 19 7.39 -2.18 10.10
CA ILE A 19 6.47 -1.78 9.04
C ILE A 19 5.66 -3.00 8.66
N GLU A 20 4.41 -3.05 9.09
CA GLU A 20 3.50 -4.15 8.76
C GLU A 20 2.05 -3.68 8.74
N TRP A 21 1.22 -4.40 8.05
CA TRP A 21 -0.22 -4.21 8.05
C TRP A 21 -0.93 -5.43 8.62
N LEU A 22 -1.56 -5.22 9.77
CA LEU A 22 -2.47 -6.19 10.35
C LEU A 22 -3.88 -5.85 9.85
N ASP A 23 -4.26 -6.47 8.76
CA ASP A 23 -5.56 -6.24 8.15
C ASP A 23 -6.65 -6.93 8.97
N ASP A 24 -7.42 -6.14 9.68
CA ASP A 24 -8.60 -6.57 10.42
C ASP A 24 -9.90 -6.29 9.67
N THR A 25 -9.81 -5.80 8.44
CA THR A 25 -10.95 -5.47 7.60
C THR A 25 -11.24 -6.59 6.60
N THR A 26 -12.46 -6.57 6.06
CA THR A 26 -12.87 -7.56 5.05
C THR A 26 -12.82 -7.00 3.63
N ASP A 27 -12.64 -5.69 3.48
CA ASP A 27 -12.88 -4.97 2.23
C ASP A 27 -11.77 -4.00 1.83
N THR A 28 -10.71 -3.87 2.61
CA THR A 28 -9.62 -2.95 2.30
C THR A 28 -8.68 -3.54 1.26
N LEU A 29 -8.57 -2.88 0.12
CA LEU A 29 -7.69 -3.27 -0.98
C LEU A 29 -6.27 -2.71 -0.81
N VAL A 30 -6.17 -1.47 -0.36
CA VAL A 30 -4.91 -0.72 -0.27
C VAL A 30 -4.87 0.05 1.03
N TRP A 31 -3.74 0.01 1.70
CA TRP A 31 -3.52 0.75 2.93
C TRP A 31 -2.14 1.39 2.92
N ARG A 32 -2.09 2.67 3.26
CA ARG A 32 -0.83 3.39 3.40
C ARG A 32 -0.35 3.32 4.84
N PHE A 33 0.85 2.81 5.03
CA PHE A 33 1.48 2.78 6.35
C PHE A 33 1.73 4.21 6.85
N PRO A 34 1.32 4.55 8.08
CA PRO A 34 1.53 5.88 8.64
C PRO A 34 3.00 6.05 9.05
N VAL A 35 3.76 6.74 8.21
CA VAL A 35 5.16 7.05 8.47
C VAL A 35 5.27 8.50 8.95
N TYR A 36 5.91 8.70 10.07
CA TYR A 36 6.16 10.05 10.57
C TYR A 36 7.11 10.80 9.64
N ASN A 37 6.70 11.98 9.18
CA ASN A 37 7.44 12.79 8.19
C ASN A 37 7.83 12.04 6.90
N GLN A 38 7.17 10.95 6.59
CA GLN A 38 7.53 10.08 5.46
C GLN A 38 8.98 9.58 5.52
N GLU A 39 9.53 9.47 6.72
CA GLU A 39 10.91 9.04 6.93
C GLU A 39 10.96 7.58 7.38
N ILE A 40 11.65 6.76 6.61
CA ILE A 40 11.90 5.36 6.92
C ILE A 40 13.36 5.20 7.36
N LYS A 41 13.53 4.59 8.51
CA LYS A 41 14.86 4.36 9.07
C LYS A 41 15.51 3.12 8.45
N MET A 42 16.82 3.21 8.26
CA MET A 42 17.63 2.04 7.91
C MET A 42 17.57 1.03 9.04
N GLY A 43 17.49 -0.25 8.67
CA GLY A 43 17.32 -1.32 9.63
C GLY A 43 15.88 -1.56 10.08
N ALA A 44 14.92 -0.76 9.61
CA ALA A 44 13.51 -1.05 9.82
C ALA A 44 13.15 -2.44 9.31
N GLN A 45 12.25 -3.12 10.01
CA GLN A 45 11.78 -4.44 9.60
C GLN A 45 10.47 -4.30 8.83
N LEU A 46 10.49 -4.73 7.58
CA LEU A 46 9.28 -4.84 6.76
C LEU A 46 8.73 -6.26 6.84
N ILE A 47 7.49 -6.39 7.26
CA ILE A 47 6.79 -7.68 7.30
C ILE A 47 5.64 -7.61 6.32
N VAL A 48 5.72 -8.42 5.28
CA VAL A 48 4.65 -8.59 4.30
C VAL A 48 4.00 -9.95 4.54
N ARG A 49 2.73 -9.92 4.89
CA ARG A 49 1.98 -11.14 5.21
C ARG A 49 1.53 -11.86 3.94
N GLU A 50 1.12 -13.11 4.11
CA GLU A 50 0.47 -13.86 3.03
C GLU A 50 -0.71 -13.05 2.46
N ASN A 51 -0.90 -13.12 1.16
CA ASN A 51 -1.92 -12.35 0.43
C ASN A 51 -1.75 -10.84 0.50
N GLN A 52 -0.53 -10.36 0.77
CA GLN A 52 -0.18 -8.94 0.69
C GLN A 52 1.06 -8.75 -0.18
N VAL A 53 1.21 -7.54 -0.70
CA VAL A 53 2.48 -7.03 -1.23
C VAL A 53 2.67 -5.62 -0.72
N ALA A 54 3.92 -5.21 -0.52
CA ALA A 54 4.25 -3.86 -0.12
C ALA A 54 4.97 -3.15 -1.26
N LEU A 55 4.59 -1.90 -1.51
CA LEU A 55 5.18 -1.06 -2.53
C LEU A 55 5.73 0.21 -1.89
N PHE A 56 7.02 0.45 -2.09
CA PHE A 56 7.62 1.72 -1.73
C PHE A 56 7.41 2.73 -2.85
N VAL A 57 7.01 3.93 -2.46
CA VAL A 57 6.70 5.03 -3.37
C VAL A 57 7.49 6.26 -2.94
N ASN A 58 8.13 6.91 -3.89
CA ASN A 58 8.85 8.15 -3.67
C ASN A 58 8.30 9.24 -4.58
N GLU A 59 7.79 10.32 -4.00
CA GLU A 59 7.23 11.45 -4.74
C GLU A 59 6.22 11.02 -5.81
N GLY A 60 5.31 10.12 -5.45
CA GLY A 60 4.29 9.60 -6.35
C GLY A 60 4.77 8.56 -7.35
N LYS A 61 6.05 8.22 -7.35
CA LYS A 61 6.62 7.21 -8.25
C LYS A 61 6.78 5.88 -7.53
N ALA A 62 6.24 4.82 -8.13
CA ALA A 62 6.42 3.47 -7.65
C ALA A 62 7.90 3.07 -7.74
N ALA A 63 8.44 2.58 -6.63
CA ALA A 63 9.81 2.12 -6.54
C ALA A 63 9.86 0.61 -6.31
N ASP A 64 10.27 0.16 -5.14
CA ASP A 64 10.52 -1.25 -4.86
C ASP A 64 9.27 -1.97 -4.38
N LEU A 65 9.05 -3.17 -4.89
CA LEU A 65 7.93 -4.06 -4.54
C LEU A 65 8.44 -5.25 -3.74
N PHE A 66 7.77 -5.55 -2.63
CA PHE A 66 8.10 -6.67 -1.76
C PHE A 66 6.95 -7.67 -1.70
N THR A 67 7.26 -8.92 -1.96
CA THR A 67 6.35 -10.07 -1.83
C THR A 67 6.30 -10.56 -0.38
N PRO A 68 5.40 -11.51 -0.04
CA PRO A 68 5.32 -12.02 1.33
C PRO A 68 6.66 -12.47 1.88
N GLY A 69 6.96 -12.05 3.09
CA GLY A 69 8.21 -12.33 3.76
C GLY A 69 8.59 -11.26 4.78
N ARG A 70 9.76 -11.43 5.34
CA ARG A 70 10.35 -10.49 6.29
C ARG A 70 11.64 -9.93 5.71
N TYR A 71 11.75 -8.61 5.73
CA TYR A 71 12.88 -7.89 5.13
C TYR A 71 13.42 -6.85 6.10
N GLU A 72 14.73 -6.79 6.22
CA GLU A 72 15.39 -5.66 6.84
C GLU A 72 15.66 -4.60 5.75
N ILE A 73 15.24 -3.37 5.98
CA ILE A 73 15.41 -2.31 4.99
C ILE A 73 16.86 -1.86 4.94
N GLN A 74 17.50 -2.19 3.84
CA GLN A 74 18.87 -1.84 3.52
C GLN A 74 18.97 -1.38 2.07
N THR A 75 20.08 -0.76 1.71
CA THR A 75 20.35 -0.29 0.33
C THR A 75 20.08 -1.35 -0.73
N GLN A 76 20.52 -2.55 -0.45
CA GLN A 76 20.42 -3.67 -1.39
C GLN A 76 18.98 -4.09 -1.65
N ASN A 77 18.08 -3.84 -0.68
CA ASN A 77 16.68 -4.24 -0.75
C ASN A 77 15.79 -3.19 -1.45
N VAL A 78 16.30 -1.96 -1.57
CA VAL A 78 15.55 -0.85 -2.17
C VAL A 78 16.34 -0.20 -3.32
N PRO A 79 16.77 -0.98 -4.33
CA PRO A 79 17.65 -0.47 -5.39
C PRO A 79 16.99 0.61 -6.24
N ILE A 80 15.72 0.50 -6.54
CA ILE A 80 15.00 1.51 -7.34
C ILE A 80 14.88 2.81 -6.57
N LEU A 81 14.48 2.75 -5.30
CA LEU A 81 14.37 3.93 -4.44
C LEU A 81 15.73 4.62 -4.28
N THR A 82 16.78 3.84 -4.10
CA THR A 82 18.16 4.34 -4.01
C THR A 82 18.55 5.11 -5.29
N THR A 83 18.23 4.56 -6.45
CA THR A 83 18.53 5.20 -7.75
C THR A 83 17.75 6.49 -7.95
N LEU A 84 16.46 6.50 -7.64
CA LEU A 84 15.60 7.68 -7.77
C LEU A 84 16.07 8.85 -6.93
N ARG A 85 16.66 8.58 -5.78
CA ARG A 85 17.15 9.59 -4.85
C ARG A 85 18.57 10.07 -5.17
N GLY A 86 19.31 9.37 -6.01
CA GLY A 86 20.71 9.68 -6.26
C GLY A 86 21.56 9.62 -4.99
N TRP A 87 21.31 8.65 -4.15
CA TRP A 87 21.98 8.51 -2.85
C TRP A 87 23.45 8.18 -3.00
N LYS A 88 24.26 9.22 -3.09
CA LYS A 88 25.72 9.10 -3.25
C LYS A 88 26.46 8.91 -1.92
N TYR A 89 25.79 9.19 -0.81
CA TYR A 89 26.43 9.28 0.51
C TYR A 89 25.77 8.32 1.48
N GLY A 90 26.09 7.08 1.49
CA GLY A 90 25.66 6.05 2.41
C GLY A 90 24.60 6.44 3.47
N PHE A 91 23.82 5.54 3.90
CA PHE A 91 22.59 5.68 4.67
C PHE A 91 22.75 6.14 6.11
N GLN A 92 23.27 7.30 6.36
CA GLN A 92 23.23 7.89 7.70
C GLN A 92 21.98 8.71 7.96
N SER A 93 21.24 9.04 6.92
CA SER A 93 19.99 9.79 7.04
C SER A 93 18.80 8.92 6.64
N PRO A 94 17.64 9.06 7.32
CA PRO A 94 16.44 8.38 6.92
C PRO A 94 16.03 8.80 5.50
N PHE A 95 15.43 7.90 4.75
CA PHE A 95 14.94 8.21 3.42
C PHE A 95 13.44 8.50 3.43
N LYS A 96 13.03 9.40 2.56
CA LYS A 96 11.62 9.75 2.41
C LYS A 96 10.96 8.84 1.42
N ALA A 97 10.02 8.06 1.90
CA ALA A 97 9.21 7.17 1.08
C ALA A 97 7.87 6.92 1.74
N GLU A 98 6.90 6.61 0.94
CA GLU A 98 5.62 6.09 1.39
C GLU A 98 5.60 4.58 1.19
N VAL A 99 4.94 3.87 2.08
CA VAL A 99 4.76 2.42 1.98
C VAL A 99 3.28 2.12 1.83
N TYR A 100 2.93 1.46 0.74
CA TYR A 100 1.58 1.01 0.46
C TYR A 100 1.52 -0.50 0.53
N PHE A 101 0.57 -1.01 1.29
CA PHE A 101 0.26 -2.43 1.31
C PHE A 101 -0.96 -2.69 0.44
N PHE A 102 -0.86 -3.69 -0.40
CA PHE A 102 -1.95 -4.14 -1.27
C PHE A 102 -2.39 -5.53 -0.86
N ASN A 103 -3.68 -5.71 -0.76
CA ASN A 103 -4.27 -7.00 -0.47
C ASN A 103 -4.45 -7.76 -1.78
N THR A 104 -3.80 -8.91 -1.92
CA THR A 104 -3.83 -9.72 -3.14
C THR A 104 -4.79 -10.90 -3.06
N ARG A 105 -5.54 -11.01 -1.95
CA ARG A 105 -6.56 -12.05 -1.82
C ARG A 105 -7.70 -11.83 -2.82
N LEU A 106 -8.48 -12.86 -3.03
CA LEU A 106 -9.71 -12.75 -3.82
C LEU A 106 -10.82 -12.13 -2.97
N PHE A 107 -11.34 -11.00 -3.42
CA PHE A 107 -12.53 -10.37 -2.85
C PHE A 107 -13.76 -10.90 -3.58
N THR A 108 -14.67 -11.51 -2.83
CA THR A 108 -15.89 -12.09 -3.37
C THR A 108 -17.10 -11.30 -2.93
N ASP A 109 -18.23 -11.53 -3.59
CA ASP A 109 -19.53 -10.96 -3.23
C ASP A 109 -19.56 -9.42 -3.25
N LEU A 110 -18.71 -8.82 -4.09
CA LEU A 110 -18.75 -7.40 -4.34
C LEU A 110 -20.01 -7.07 -5.14
N LYS A 111 -20.77 -6.11 -4.66
CA LYS A 111 -22.05 -5.75 -5.25
C LYS A 111 -21.92 -4.56 -6.21
N TRP A 112 -22.63 -4.64 -7.30
CA TRP A 112 -22.78 -3.51 -8.21
C TRP A 112 -24.25 -3.32 -8.55
N GLY A 113 -24.60 -2.11 -8.94
CA GLY A 113 -25.95 -1.83 -9.34
C GLY A 113 -26.05 -0.46 -10.01
N THR A 114 -27.13 -0.27 -10.75
CA THR A 114 -27.47 1.02 -11.30
C THR A 114 -27.96 1.95 -10.19
N THR A 115 -27.42 3.16 -10.12
CA THR A 115 -27.82 4.16 -9.13
C THR A 115 -29.25 4.62 -9.36
N ASN A 116 -29.62 4.81 -10.63
CA ASN A 116 -30.94 5.19 -11.06
C ASN A 116 -31.44 4.21 -12.12
N PRO A 117 -32.78 4.03 -12.26
CA PRO A 117 -33.33 3.25 -13.36
C PRO A 117 -32.90 3.84 -14.70
N VAL A 118 -32.53 2.98 -15.62
CA VAL A 118 -32.17 3.36 -16.98
C VAL A 118 -33.40 3.23 -17.87
N MET A 119 -33.73 4.28 -18.59
CA MET A 119 -34.84 4.27 -19.56
C MET A 119 -34.35 3.62 -20.85
N MET A 120 -35.04 2.57 -21.27
CA MET A 120 -34.76 1.89 -22.53
C MET A 120 -36.03 1.70 -23.34
N ARG A 121 -35.88 1.66 -24.65
CA ARG A 121 -37.01 1.37 -25.56
C ARG A 121 -36.93 -0.11 -25.97
N ASP A 122 -38.00 -0.81 -25.70
CA ASP A 122 -38.18 -2.19 -26.11
C ASP A 122 -39.22 -2.27 -27.25
N THR A 123 -39.01 -3.20 -28.19
CA THR A 123 -39.90 -3.35 -29.34
C THR A 123 -41.26 -3.90 -28.98
N GLU A 124 -41.37 -4.67 -27.89
CA GLU A 124 -42.61 -5.28 -27.43
C GLU A 124 -43.33 -4.46 -26.36
N PHE A 125 -42.54 -3.90 -25.40
CA PHE A 125 -43.09 -3.23 -24.22
C PHE A 125 -43.02 -1.71 -24.27
N GLY A 126 -42.45 -1.12 -25.33
CA GLY A 126 -42.28 0.33 -25.44
C GLY A 126 -41.16 0.86 -24.53
N MET A 127 -41.47 1.94 -23.80
CA MET A 127 -40.52 2.53 -22.84
C MET A 127 -40.53 1.76 -21.53
N ILE A 128 -39.38 1.27 -21.14
CA ILE A 128 -39.17 0.52 -19.88
C ILE A 128 -38.13 1.17 -19.01
N ARG A 129 -38.27 0.98 -17.71
CA ARG A 129 -37.26 1.34 -16.73
C ARG A 129 -36.50 0.07 -16.31
N LEU A 130 -35.19 0.07 -16.47
CA LEU A 130 -34.36 -1.05 -16.08
C LEU A 130 -33.51 -0.70 -14.89
N ARG A 131 -33.49 -1.60 -13.91
CA ARG A 131 -32.47 -1.66 -12.86
C ARG A 131 -31.69 -2.93 -13.03
N ALA A 132 -30.37 -2.79 -12.97
CA ALA A 132 -29.49 -3.92 -13.02
C ALA A 132 -28.66 -3.96 -11.75
N PHE A 133 -28.42 -5.15 -11.23
CA PHE A 133 -27.55 -5.39 -10.09
C PHE A 133 -26.95 -6.78 -10.20
N GLY A 134 -25.85 -6.96 -9.50
CA GLY A 134 -25.17 -8.25 -9.51
C GLY A 134 -24.04 -8.30 -8.51
N THR A 135 -23.30 -9.39 -8.54
CA THR A 135 -22.11 -9.56 -7.74
C THR A 135 -20.92 -9.86 -8.64
N TYR A 136 -19.73 -9.55 -8.15
CA TYR A 136 -18.49 -9.86 -8.85
C TYR A 136 -17.40 -10.20 -7.84
N ALA A 137 -16.33 -10.80 -8.33
CA ALA A 137 -15.13 -11.06 -7.56
C ALA A 137 -13.95 -10.35 -8.22
N MET A 138 -13.01 -9.88 -7.42
CA MET A 138 -11.81 -9.21 -7.93
C MET A 138 -10.58 -9.51 -7.08
N ARG A 139 -9.44 -9.40 -7.70
CA ARG A 139 -8.14 -9.51 -7.05
C ARG A 139 -7.15 -8.57 -7.71
N ILE A 140 -6.27 -7.97 -6.91
CA ILE A 140 -5.16 -7.19 -7.45
C ILE A 140 -4.12 -8.18 -7.99
N ALA A 141 -3.93 -8.18 -9.30
CA ALA A 141 -2.94 -9.05 -9.96
C ALA A 141 -1.55 -8.41 -9.99
N ASP A 142 -1.48 -7.09 -10.18
CA ASP A 142 -0.24 -6.33 -10.26
C ASP A 142 -0.39 -5.01 -9.49
N ALA A 143 0.31 -4.93 -8.36
CA ALA A 143 0.23 -3.77 -7.46
C ALA A 143 0.82 -2.50 -8.08
N ARG A 144 1.87 -2.58 -8.89
CA ARG A 144 2.45 -1.42 -9.57
C ARG A 144 1.47 -0.80 -10.55
N THR A 145 0.89 -1.62 -11.40
CA THR A 145 -0.09 -1.18 -12.39
C THR A 145 -1.33 -0.61 -11.70
N PHE A 146 -1.79 -1.26 -10.65
CA PHE A 146 -2.91 -0.78 -9.84
C PHE A 146 -2.60 0.59 -9.23
N PHE A 147 -1.42 0.74 -8.64
CA PHE A 147 -0.98 2.01 -8.06
C PHE A 147 -0.95 3.13 -9.10
N GLN A 148 -0.33 2.87 -10.24
CA GLN A 148 -0.20 3.87 -11.31
C GLN A 148 -1.54 4.33 -11.85
N ASN A 149 -2.49 3.41 -12.03
CA ASN A 149 -3.77 3.72 -12.65
C ASN A 149 -4.81 4.28 -11.68
N ILE A 150 -4.77 3.89 -10.42
CA ILE A 150 -5.84 4.25 -9.48
C ILE A 150 -5.35 5.23 -8.42
N VAL A 151 -4.20 4.96 -7.83
CA VAL A 151 -3.66 5.80 -6.75
C VAL A 151 -2.95 7.03 -7.30
N GLY A 152 -2.18 6.86 -8.37
CA GLY A 152 -1.42 7.95 -8.99
C GLY A 152 -2.28 9.05 -9.62
N THR A 153 -3.52 8.73 -10.01
CA THR A 153 -4.41 9.69 -10.67
C THR A 153 -5.38 10.41 -9.74
N ARG A 154 -5.64 9.88 -8.55
CA ARG A 154 -6.68 10.41 -7.66
C ARG A 154 -6.18 10.91 -6.30
N GLY A 155 -4.90 10.79 -6.00
CA GLY A 155 -4.46 10.94 -4.61
C GLY A 155 -5.26 9.99 -3.72
N LEU A 156 -4.67 9.36 -2.73
CA LEU A 156 -5.43 8.48 -1.85
C LEU A 156 -6.54 9.25 -1.14
N THR A 157 -7.73 9.11 -1.62
CA THR A 157 -8.89 9.30 -0.78
C THR A 157 -9.13 7.97 -0.08
N SER A 158 -8.89 8.00 1.22
CA SER A 158 -9.33 6.96 2.14
C SER A 158 -10.81 6.63 1.91
#